data_25a3fd8e7f9b9092581155ea3982bfb3
#
_entry.id   25a3fd8e7f9b9092581155ea3982bfb3
#
_cell.length_a   1.000
_cell.length_b   1.000
_cell.length_c   1.000
_cell.angle_alpha   90.00
_cell.angle_beta   90.00
_cell.angle_gamma   90.00
#
_symmetry.space_group_name_H-M   'P 1'
#
loop_
_entity.id
_entity.type
_entity.pdbx_description
1 polymer ?
#
loop_
_entity_poly.entity_id
_entity_poly.type
_entity_poly.pdbx_seq_one_letter_code
_entity_poly.pdbx_strand_id
1 'polypeptide(L)'
;MSDQMVPVFRVEDAPKATEFYQRIGFVLEGTHQFKPHLPIYAFLRRGDVQLHLSEHTGDAPMKSLAYFWVSDIDTIADALEATVTQAPWARELEIIDPDGNTIRCGQPNSGTG
;
A
#
# COMPACT_ATOMS: atom_id res chain seq x y z
N MET A 1 3.57 12.11 19.84
CA MET A 1 3.41 11.31 18.61
C MET A 1 4.25 10.05 18.69
N SER A 2 3.68 8.92 18.33
CA SER A 2 4.44 7.67 18.28
C SER A 2 5.33 7.64 17.05
N ASP A 3 6.42 6.94 17.14
CA ASP A 3 7.26 6.69 15.97
C ASP A 3 6.49 5.80 14.98
N GLN A 4 6.69 6.05 13.71
CA GLN A 4 6.04 5.27 12.64
C GLN A 4 7.04 5.01 11.53
N MET A 5 6.89 3.86 10.89
CA MET A 5 7.66 3.54 9.71
C MET A 5 6.72 3.57 8.52
N VAL A 6 7.06 4.35 7.50
CA VAL A 6 6.19 4.55 6.34
C VAL A 6 6.92 4.05 5.11
N PRO A 7 6.37 3.05 4.40
CA PRO A 7 6.96 2.63 3.13
C PRO A 7 6.81 3.72 2.07
N VAL A 8 7.79 3.83 1.21
CA VAL A 8 7.76 4.72 0.05
C VAL A 8 7.90 3.86 -1.19
N PHE A 9 6.89 3.86 -2.03
CA PHE A 9 6.90 3.09 -3.28
C PHE A 9 7.16 4.00 -4.46
N ARG A 10 8.07 3.56 -5.34
CA ARG A 10 8.33 4.26 -6.58
C ARG A 10 7.21 3.93 -7.58
N VAL A 11 6.57 4.95 -8.13
CA VAL A 11 5.49 4.80 -9.12
C VAL A 11 5.76 5.72 -10.30
N GLU A 12 5.22 5.38 -11.45
CA GLU A 12 5.34 6.24 -12.63
C GLU A 12 4.28 7.32 -12.67
N ASP A 13 3.09 7.03 -12.14
CA ASP A 13 1.94 7.91 -12.19
C ASP A 13 1.24 7.87 -10.83
N ALA A 14 1.50 8.87 -9.99
CA ALA A 14 0.98 8.89 -8.63
C ALA A 14 -0.56 8.96 -8.59
N PRO A 15 -1.24 9.76 -9.41
CA PRO A 15 -2.71 9.73 -9.44
C PRO A 15 -3.27 8.35 -9.76
N LYS A 16 -2.70 7.67 -10.74
CA LYS A 16 -3.17 6.34 -11.14
C LYS A 16 -2.90 5.30 -10.05
N ALA A 17 -1.72 5.35 -9.44
CA ALA A 17 -1.39 4.46 -8.33
C ALA A 17 -2.31 4.74 -7.14
N THR A 18 -2.62 6.00 -6.87
CA THR A 18 -3.54 6.38 -5.80
C THR A 18 -4.91 5.73 -6.01
N GLU A 19 -5.44 5.76 -7.23
CA GLU A 19 -6.73 5.13 -7.53
C GLU A 19 -6.71 3.64 -7.18
N PHE A 20 -5.61 2.96 -7.47
CA PHE A 20 -5.45 1.55 -7.14
C PHE A 20 -5.55 1.32 -5.63
N TYR A 21 -4.81 2.11 -4.84
CA TYR A 21 -4.80 1.95 -3.39
C TYR A 21 -6.10 2.38 -2.73
N GLN A 22 -6.85 3.30 -3.35
CA GLN A 22 -8.17 3.68 -2.87
C GLN A 22 -9.14 2.51 -2.90
N ARG A 23 -8.95 1.57 -3.82
CA ARG A 23 -9.80 0.38 -3.89
C ARG A 23 -9.70 -0.49 -2.65
N ILE A 24 -8.62 -0.42 -1.92
CA ILE A 24 -8.40 -1.20 -0.71
C ILE A 24 -8.44 -0.36 0.56
N GLY A 25 -9.03 0.84 0.47
CA GLY A 25 -9.33 1.64 1.64
C GLY A 25 -8.35 2.74 1.98
N PHE A 26 -7.31 2.95 1.18
CA PHE A 26 -6.44 4.10 1.38
C PHE A 26 -7.15 5.37 0.93
N VAL A 27 -6.87 6.47 1.61
CA VAL A 27 -7.34 7.80 1.21
C VAL A 27 -6.12 8.66 0.92
N LEU A 28 -6.27 9.55 -0.04
CA LEU A 28 -5.23 10.52 -0.37
C LEU A 28 -5.31 11.68 0.62
N GLU A 29 -4.24 11.90 1.38
CA GLU A 29 -4.18 13.01 2.33
C GLU A 29 -3.63 14.28 1.70
N GLY A 30 -2.78 14.13 0.71
CA GLY A 30 -2.19 15.28 0.03
C GLY A 30 -1.11 14.87 -0.94
N THR A 31 -0.63 15.84 -1.69
CA THR A 31 0.46 15.66 -2.63
C THR A 31 1.43 16.82 -2.50
N HIS A 32 2.68 16.57 -2.91
CA HIS A 32 3.68 17.63 -3.04
C HIS A 32 4.28 17.58 -4.43
N GLN A 33 4.41 18.75 -5.04
CA GLN A 33 5.00 18.90 -6.36
C GLN A 33 5.67 20.28 -6.39
N PHE A 34 6.98 20.30 -6.59
CA PHE A 34 7.74 21.56 -6.48
C PHE A 34 7.30 22.58 -7.55
N LYS A 35 7.00 22.11 -8.77
CA LYS A 35 6.51 22.93 -9.87
C LYS A 35 5.61 22.09 -10.76
N PRO A 36 4.69 22.72 -11.53
CA PRO A 36 3.93 21.96 -12.53
C PRO A 36 4.88 21.18 -13.44
N HIS A 37 4.49 19.96 -13.78
CA HIS A 37 5.25 19.03 -14.62
C HIS A 37 6.43 18.34 -13.93
N LEU A 38 6.73 18.68 -12.67
CA LEU A 38 7.72 17.93 -11.91
C LEU A 38 7.09 16.70 -11.24
N PRO A 39 7.91 15.73 -10.84
CA PRO A 39 7.40 14.55 -10.19
C PRO A 39 6.56 14.84 -8.94
N ILE A 40 5.54 14.04 -8.72
CA ILE A 40 4.61 14.17 -7.61
C ILE A 40 4.99 13.19 -6.51
N TYR A 41 4.84 13.63 -5.25
CA TYR A 41 4.96 12.78 -4.07
C TYR A 41 3.59 12.76 -3.40
N ALA A 42 3.00 11.58 -3.20
CA ALA A 42 1.65 11.44 -2.66
C ALA A 42 1.67 10.81 -1.28
N PHE A 43 0.80 11.30 -0.40
CA PHE A 43 0.68 10.85 0.98
C PHE A 43 -0.68 10.16 1.14
N LEU A 44 -0.67 8.86 1.41
CA LEU A 44 -1.88 8.06 1.57
C LEU A 44 -1.98 7.52 3.00
N ARG A 45 -3.21 7.26 3.44
CA ARG A 45 -3.48 6.72 4.76
C ARG A 45 -4.65 5.74 4.73
N ARG A 46 -4.54 4.66 5.49
CA ARG A 46 -5.62 3.73 5.76
C ARG A 46 -5.63 3.48 7.27
N GLY A 47 -6.58 4.10 7.98
CA GLY A 47 -6.56 4.05 9.44
C GLY A 47 -5.26 4.66 9.97
N ASP A 48 -4.51 3.89 10.75
CA ASP A 48 -3.22 4.34 11.30
C ASP A 48 -2.03 4.02 10.38
N VAL A 49 -2.29 3.43 9.23
CA VAL A 49 -1.23 3.02 8.31
C VAL A 49 -1.03 4.08 7.24
N GLN A 50 0.22 4.44 7.01
CA GLN A 50 0.57 5.41 5.98
C GLN A 50 1.36 4.75 4.86
N LEU A 51 1.19 5.27 3.66
CA LEU A 51 1.93 4.84 2.47
C LEU A 51 2.24 6.07 1.65
N HIS A 52 3.49 6.22 1.22
CA HIS A 52 3.88 7.30 0.32
C HIS A 52 4.15 6.73 -1.07
N LEU A 53 3.74 7.46 -2.09
CA LEU A 53 4.02 7.11 -3.49
C LEU A 53 4.86 8.22 -4.09
N SER A 54 5.97 7.86 -4.71
CA SER A 54 6.89 8.85 -5.27
C SER A 54 7.13 8.62 -6.74
N GLU A 55 6.94 9.67 -7.55
CA GLU A 55 7.32 9.66 -8.96
C GLU A 55 8.79 10.02 -9.16
N HIS A 56 9.48 10.45 -8.09
CA HIS A 56 10.89 10.86 -8.20
C HIS A 56 11.79 9.65 -8.44
N THR A 57 12.55 9.67 -9.52
CA THR A 57 13.56 8.65 -9.77
C THR A 57 14.65 8.78 -8.72
N GLY A 58 15.03 7.66 -8.12
CA GLY A 58 16.07 7.66 -7.10
C GLY A 58 15.56 7.72 -5.68
N ASP A 59 14.26 8.00 -5.44
CA ASP A 59 13.70 7.99 -4.09
C ASP A 59 13.64 6.58 -3.53
N ALA A 60 13.06 5.66 -4.26
CA ALA A 60 12.89 4.29 -3.85
C ALA A 60 13.17 3.37 -5.02
N PRO A 61 13.58 2.13 -4.76
CA PRO A 61 13.75 1.17 -5.85
C PRO A 61 12.40 0.81 -6.46
N MET A 62 12.44 0.44 -7.73
CA MET A 62 11.26 -0.11 -8.39
C MET A 62 10.94 -1.48 -7.78
N LYS A 63 9.65 -1.83 -7.75
CA LYS A 63 9.19 -3.15 -7.33
C LYS A 63 9.57 -3.47 -5.89
N SER A 64 9.24 -2.57 -5.00
CA SER A 64 9.44 -2.74 -3.56
C SER A 64 8.39 -3.67 -2.96
N LEU A 65 8.67 -4.17 -1.75
CA LEU A 65 7.79 -5.06 -1.02
C LEU A 65 7.58 -4.52 0.40
N ALA A 66 6.33 -4.51 0.85
CA ALA A 66 6.00 -4.19 2.24
C ALA A 66 5.00 -5.21 2.78
N TYR A 67 5.05 -5.47 4.08
CA TYR A 67 4.08 -6.32 4.77
C TYR A 67 3.10 -5.44 5.53
N PHE A 68 1.83 -5.75 5.41
CA PHE A 68 0.75 -4.92 5.92
C PHE A 68 -0.20 -5.78 6.76
N TRP A 69 -0.20 -5.59 8.08
CA TRP A 69 -1.15 -6.29 8.95
C TRP A 69 -2.52 -5.64 8.84
N VAL A 70 -3.55 -6.46 8.62
CA VAL A 70 -4.92 -5.98 8.45
C VAL A 70 -5.88 -6.77 9.34
N SER A 71 -7.06 -6.22 9.58
CA SER A 71 -8.11 -6.90 10.32
C SER A 71 -9.28 -7.33 9.42
N ASP A 72 -9.21 -7.04 8.12
CA ASP A 72 -10.30 -7.22 7.18
C ASP A 72 -9.84 -7.76 5.83
N ILE A 73 -9.00 -8.81 5.87
CA ILE A 73 -8.37 -9.33 4.65
C ILE A 73 -9.39 -9.79 3.62
N ASP A 74 -10.54 -10.30 4.05
CA ASP A 74 -11.56 -10.75 3.09
C ASP A 74 -12.17 -9.57 2.33
N THR A 75 -12.35 -8.43 2.97
CA THR A 75 -12.83 -7.22 2.31
C THR A 75 -11.85 -6.76 1.23
N ILE A 76 -10.55 -6.81 1.55
CA ILE A 76 -9.50 -6.44 0.59
C ILE A 76 -9.49 -7.42 -0.58
N ALA A 77 -9.57 -8.70 -0.28
CA ALA A 77 -9.58 -9.74 -1.32
C ALA A 77 -10.76 -9.56 -2.27
N ASP A 78 -11.94 -9.28 -1.72
CA ASP A 78 -13.14 -9.07 -2.54
C ASP A 78 -12.99 -7.85 -3.45
N ALA A 79 -12.44 -6.75 -2.92
CA ALA A 79 -12.26 -5.52 -3.70
C ALA A 79 -11.34 -5.71 -4.90
N LEU A 80 -10.39 -6.64 -4.80
CA LEU A 80 -9.39 -6.90 -5.84
C LEU A 80 -9.62 -8.22 -6.56
N GLU A 81 -10.67 -8.96 -6.22
CA GLU A 81 -10.95 -10.29 -6.75
C GLU A 81 -9.74 -11.20 -6.59
N ALA A 82 -9.11 -11.14 -5.42
CA ALA A 82 -7.88 -11.86 -5.12
C ALA A 82 -8.14 -13.03 -4.17
N THR A 83 -7.20 -13.96 -4.12
CA THR A 83 -7.34 -15.17 -3.31
C THR A 83 -6.50 -15.06 -2.04
N VAL A 84 -7.15 -15.33 -0.90
CA VAL A 84 -6.46 -15.42 0.39
C VAL A 84 -5.89 -16.83 0.56
N THR A 85 -4.65 -16.93 1.03
CA THR A 85 -4.00 -18.20 1.32
C THR A 85 -3.70 -18.31 2.81
N GLN A 86 -3.54 -19.53 3.30
CA GLN A 86 -3.24 -19.76 4.71
C GLN A 86 -1.74 -19.99 4.90
N ALA A 87 -1.10 -19.08 5.63
CA ALA A 87 0.26 -19.26 6.11
C ALA A 87 0.24 -19.76 7.56
N PRO A 88 1.35 -20.28 8.09
CA PRO A 88 1.37 -20.78 9.46
C PRO A 88 0.97 -19.74 10.51
N TRP A 89 1.31 -18.47 10.26
CA TRP A 89 1.08 -17.40 11.25
C TRP A 89 -0.12 -16.52 10.92
N ALA A 90 -0.64 -16.56 9.68
CA ALA A 90 -1.68 -15.63 9.26
C ALA A 90 -2.36 -16.10 7.98
N ARG A 91 -3.54 -15.55 7.74
CA ARG A 91 -4.12 -15.59 6.39
C ARG A 91 -3.48 -14.49 5.58
N GLU A 92 -3.02 -14.79 4.38
CA GLU A 92 -2.22 -13.85 3.59
C GLU A 92 -2.76 -13.62 2.19
N LEU A 93 -2.40 -12.47 1.65
CA LEU A 93 -2.80 -12.04 0.32
C LEU A 93 -1.71 -11.15 -0.25
N GLU A 94 -1.29 -11.39 -1.49
CA GLU A 94 -0.36 -10.49 -2.17
C GLU A 94 -1.12 -9.56 -3.11
N ILE A 95 -0.78 -8.29 -3.03
CA ILE A 95 -1.34 -7.24 -3.88
C ILE A 95 -0.18 -6.65 -4.66
N ILE A 96 -0.31 -6.63 -5.99
CA ILE A 96 0.71 -6.04 -6.87
C ILE A 96 0.09 -4.83 -7.53
N ASP A 97 0.71 -3.66 -7.34
CA ASP A 97 0.21 -2.43 -7.91
C ASP A 97 0.61 -2.29 -9.39
N PRO A 98 0.12 -1.25 -10.10
CA PRO A 98 0.43 -1.08 -11.52
C PRO A 98 1.93 -0.96 -11.82
N ASP A 99 2.75 -0.60 -10.85
CA ASP A 99 4.18 -0.42 -11.03
C ASP A 99 5.00 -1.62 -10.57
N GLY A 100 4.33 -2.69 -10.16
CA GLY A 100 5.00 -3.90 -9.71
C GLY A 100 5.43 -3.88 -8.25
N ASN A 101 5.05 -2.86 -7.47
CA ASN A 101 5.26 -2.88 -6.03
C ASN A 101 4.30 -3.87 -5.40
N THR A 102 4.76 -4.60 -4.40
CA THR A 102 3.98 -5.64 -3.75
C THR A 102 3.66 -5.26 -2.31
N ILE A 103 2.40 -5.38 -1.93
CA ILE A 103 1.99 -5.37 -0.54
C ILE A 103 1.53 -6.78 -0.19
N ARG A 104 2.18 -7.38 0.82
CA ARG A 104 1.73 -8.64 1.37
C ARG A 104 0.89 -8.33 2.59
N CYS A 105 -0.41 -8.63 2.50
CA CYS A 105 -1.33 -8.44 3.61
C CYS A 105 -1.41 -9.69 4.45
N GLY A 106 -1.45 -9.52 5.77
CA GLY A 106 -1.67 -10.62 6.69
C GLY A 106 -2.72 -10.26 7.72
N GLN A 107 -3.61 -11.19 7.99
CA GLN A 107 -4.53 -11.10 9.10
C GLN A 107 -4.18 -12.22 10.07
N PRO A 108 -3.79 -11.88 11.31
CA PRO A 108 -3.39 -12.91 12.28
C PRO A 108 -4.48 -13.97 12.45
N ASN A 109 -4.09 -15.21 12.64
CA ASN A 109 -5.03 -16.30 12.90
C ASN A 109 -5.84 -15.95 14.14
N SER A 110 -7.17 -16.08 14.03
CA SER A 110 -8.08 -15.72 15.12
C SER A 110 -8.25 -16.87 16.10
N GLY A 111 -8.64 -16.56 17.32
CA GLY A 111 -9.05 -17.56 18.29
C GLY A 111 -7.93 -18.38 18.85
N THR A 112 -6.73 -18.08 18.52
CA THR A 112 -5.57 -18.80 19.03
C THR A 112 -5.03 -18.09 20.23
N GLY A 113 -5.83 -17.39 20.81
CA GLY A 113 -5.42 -16.74 21.99
C GLY A 113 -3.97 -16.71 22.15
#